data_5cb83e9e40f23a9521e2fa3bd632db9b
#
_entry.id   5cb83e9e40f23a9521e2fa3bd632db9b
#
_cell.length_a   1.000
_cell.length_b   1.000
_cell.length_c   1.000
_cell.angle_alpha   90.00
_cell.angle_beta   90.00
_cell.angle_gamma   90.00
#
_symmetry.space_group_name_H-M   'P 1'
#
loop_
_entity.id
_entity.type
_entity.pdbx_description
1 polymer ?
#
loop_
_entity_poly.entity_id
_entity_poly.type
_entity_poly.pdbx_seq_one_letter_code
_entity_poly.pdbx_strand_id
1 'polypeptide(L)'
;MPTINQLIRKGRQKARSKTKAPALQSCPQKRGVCTRVMTITPKKPNSALRKVARVRLVNGIEVTAYIPGIGHNLQEHSVVLIRGGRVKDLPGVRYHIIRGTKDALGVEDRKRGRSKYGAKRPKA
;
A
#
# COMPACT_ATOMS: atom_id res chain seq x y z
N MET A 1 -37.57 13.49 -7.23
CA MET A 1 -38.02 12.35 -6.39
C MET A 1 -38.73 11.31 -7.28
N PRO A 2 -38.36 10.05 -7.16
CA PRO A 2 -39.07 9.03 -7.92
C PRO A 2 -40.49 8.80 -7.36
N THR A 3 -41.40 8.45 -8.27
CA THR A 3 -42.78 8.11 -7.88
C THR A 3 -42.83 6.68 -7.36
N ILE A 4 -43.92 6.34 -6.66
CA ILE A 4 -44.16 5.00 -6.16
C ILE A 4 -44.11 3.97 -7.30
N ASN A 5 -44.70 4.28 -8.45
CA ASN A 5 -44.71 3.40 -9.61
C ASN A 5 -43.30 3.17 -10.16
N GLN A 6 -42.44 4.18 -10.13
CA GLN A 6 -41.06 4.04 -10.57
C GLN A 6 -40.27 3.12 -9.62
N LEU A 7 -40.50 3.22 -8.31
CA LEU A 7 -39.86 2.35 -7.33
C LEU A 7 -40.33 0.88 -7.46
N ILE A 8 -41.62 0.66 -7.75
CA ILE A 8 -42.16 -0.68 -7.97
C ILE A 8 -41.53 -1.30 -9.22
N ARG A 9 -41.34 -0.51 -10.27
CA ARG A 9 -40.80 -0.99 -11.54
C ARG A 9 -39.31 -1.33 -11.48
N LYS A 10 -38.51 -0.46 -10.87
CA LYS A 10 -37.04 -0.55 -10.88
C LYS A 10 -36.43 -0.95 -9.54
N GLY A 11 -37.19 -0.76 -8.44
CA GLY A 11 -36.67 -1.01 -7.11
C GLY A 11 -35.58 -0.02 -6.72
N ARG A 12 -35.06 -0.17 -5.53
CA ARG A 12 -33.92 0.60 -5.04
C ARG A 12 -32.67 -0.25 -5.18
N GLN A 13 -31.61 0.36 -5.69
CA GLN A 13 -30.30 -0.28 -5.78
C GLN A 13 -29.40 0.33 -4.73
N LYS A 14 -28.69 -0.54 -4.00
CA LYS A 14 -27.69 -0.07 -3.08
C LYS A 14 -26.52 0.52 -3.85
N ALA A 15 -26.04 1.66 -3.39
CA ALA A 15 -24.84 2.25 -3.96
C ALA A 15 -23.66 1.30 -3.76
N ARG A 16 -22.90 1.08 -4.81
CA ARG A 16 -21.70 0.25 -4.71
C ARG A 16 -20.60 1.02 -4.02
N SER A 17 -20.01 0.38 -3.02
CA SER A 17 -18.84 0.93 -2.36
C SER A 17 -17.62 0.77 -3.25
N LYS A 18 -16.94 1.87 -3.54
CA LYS A 18 -15.69 1.81 -4.29
C LYS A 18 -14.57 1.38 -3.36
N THR A 19 -13.72 0.47 -3.84
CA THR A 19 -12.53 0.09 -3.09
C THR A 19 -11.57 1.27 -2.97
N LYS A 20 -10.88 1.34 -1.84
CA LYS A 20 -9.83 2.33 -1.61
C LYS A 20 -8.48 1.89 -2.20
N ALA A 21 -8.41 0.67 -2.71
CA ALA A 21 -7.19 0.09 -3.30
C ALA A 21 -7.47 -0.45 -4.70
N PRO A 22 -7.82 0.42 -5.68
CA PRO A 22 -8.22 -0.06 -7.01
C PRO A 22 -7.11 -0.79 -7.76
N ALA A 23 -5.86 -0.48 -7.49
CA ALA A 23 -4.74 -1.11 -8.19
C ALA A 23 -4.55 -2.58 -7.82
N LEU A 24 -5.10 -3.03 -6.70
CA LEU A 24 -5.01 -4.43 -6.26
C LEU A 24 -6.00 -5.34 -6.98
N GLN A 25 -7.06 -4.79 -7.56
CA GLN A 25 -8.06 -5.54 -8.33
C GLN A 25 -8.58 -6.77 -7.58
N SER A 26 -9.07 -6.55 -6.36
CA SER A 26 -9.64 -7.58 -5.47
C SER A 26 -8.64 -8.66 -5.02
N CYS A 27 -7.35 -8.36 -5.08
CA CYS A 27 -6.30 -9.25 -4.54
C CYS A 27 -5.81 -8.70 -3.21
N PRO A 28 -5.44 -9.56 -2.24
CA PRO A 28 -4.89 -9.07 -0.98
C PRO A 28 -3.52 -8.41 -1.15
N GLN A 29 -2.72 -8.91 -2.10
CA GLN A 29 -1.41 -8.33 -2.42
C GLN A 29 -1.18 -8.40 -3.93
N LYS A 30 -0.28 -7.56 -4.43
CA LYS A 30 0.18 -7.57 -5.82
C LYS A 30 1.68 -7.42 -5.88
N ARG A 31 2.29 -8.16 -6.78
CA ARG A 31 3.72 -8.00 -7.07
C ARG A 31 3.94 -6.81 -7.99
N GLY A 32 5.07 -6.15 -7.83
CA GLY A 32 5.46 -5.06 -8.71
C GLY A 32 6.96 -4.86 -8.71
N VAL A 33 7.40 -3.96 -9.57
CA VAL A 33 8.81 -3.58 -9.69
C VAL A 33 8.94 -2.11 -9.35
N CYS A 34 9.89 -1.77 -8.48
CA CYS A 34 10.15 -0.38 -8.12
C CYS A 34 10.70 0.37 -9.33
N THR A 35 10.01 1.42 -9.76
CA THR A 35 10.49 2.29 -10.82
C THR A 35 11.30 3.46 -10.25
N ARG A 36 11.03 3.84 -9.02
CA ARG A 36 11.73 4.92 -8.34
C ARG A 36 11.57 4.77 -6.82
N VAL A 37 12.62 5.02 -6.09
CA VAL A 37 12.59 5.05 -4.62
C VAL A 37 12.96 6.46 -4.17
N MET A 38 12.15 7.05 -3.29
CA MET A 38 12.31 8.43 -2.88
C MET A 38 11.82 8.66 -1.46
N THR A 39 12.01 9.87 -0.98
CA THR A 39 11.41 10.33 0.27
C THR A 39 10.43 11.45 -0.03
N ILE A 40 9.36 11.54 0.74
CA ILE A 40 8.40 12.62 0.64
C ILE A 40 8.08 13.17 2.02
N THR A 41 7.65 14.44 2.05
CA THR A 41 7.23 15.08 3.29
C THR A 41 5.76 14.82 3.54
N PRO A 42 5.34 14.61 4.81
CA PRO A 42 3.93 14.42 5.12
C PRO A 42 3.16 15.73 5.07
N LYS A 43 1.84 15.63 5.22
CA LYS A 43 0.96 16.78 5.33
C LYS A 43 1.25 17.55 6.61
N LYS A 44 0.97 18.86 6.60
CA LYS A 44 0.95 19.65 7.83
C LYS A 44 -0.04 19.05 8.84
N PRO A 45 0.22 19.05 10.15
CA PRO A 45 1.34 19.71 10.82
C PRO A 45 2.60 18.86 10.99
N ASN A 46 2.65 17.69 10.34
CA ASN A 46 3.78 16.78 10.50
C ASN A 46 4.94 17.16 9.60
N SER A 47 6.14 16.77 10.04
CA SER A 47 7.37 17.00 9.28
C SER A 47 8.30 15.81 9.47
N ALA A 48 8.76 15.23 8.36
CA ALA A 48 9.68 14.09 8.37
C ALA A 48 10.10 13.80 6.94
N LEU A 49 10.99 12.83 6.77
CA LEU A 49 11.30 12.25 5.46
C LEU A 49 10.73 10.84 5.43
N ARG A 50 9.56 10.68 4.82
CA ARG A 50 8.89 9.39 4.69
C ARG A 50 9.42 8.66 3.46
N LYS A 51 9.76 7.39 3.62
CA LYS A 51 10.33 6.57 2.53
C LYS A 51 9.19 5.94 1.76
N VAL A 52 9.17 6.17 0.46
CA VAL A 52 8.16 5.63 -0.46
C VAL A 52 8.84 5.12 -1.72
N ALA A 53 8.14 4.28 -2.45
CA ALA A 53 8.59 3.79 -3.74
C ALA A 53 7.48 3.90 -4.76
N ARG A 54 7.83 4.28 -5.95
CA ARG A 54 6.93 4.23 -7.10
C ARG A 54 7.04 2.82 -7.68
N VAL A 55 5.94 2.09 -7.71
CA VAL A 55 5.93 0.66 -8.08
C VAL A 55 5.01 0.45 -9.27
N ARG A 56 5.51 -0.21 -10.30
CA ARG A 56 4.69 -0.67 -11.42
C ARG A 56 4.25 -2.10 -11.13
N LEU A 57 2.97 -2.32 -10.99
CA LEU A 57 2.40 -3.62 -10.69
C LEU A 57 2.35 -4.51 -11.94
N VAL A 58 2.20 -5.83 -11.71
CA VAL A 58 2.11 -6.81 -12.81
C VAL A 58 0.90 -6.57 -13.71
N ASN A 59 -0.12 -5.86 -13.23
CA ASN A 59 -1.29 -5.48 -14.03
C ASN A 59 -1.09 -4.18 -14.84
N GLY A 60 0.11 -3.61 -14.83
CA GLY A 60 0.45 -2.40 -15.57
C GLY A 60 0.16 -1.09 -14.86
N ILE A 61 -0.49 -1.13 -13.70
CA ILE A 61 -0.82 0.09 -12.92
C ILE A 61 0.41 0.50 -12.10
N GLU A 62 0.73 1.79 -12.12
CA GLU A 62 1.83 2.35 -11.34
C GLU A 62 1.27 3.09 -10.13
N VAL A 63 1.80 2.78 -8.94
CA VAL A 63 1.33 3.36 -7.68
C VAL A 63 2.49 3.78 -6.81
N THR A 64 2.21 4.67 -5.84
CA THR A 64 3.16 5.03 -4.79
C THR A 64 2.84 4.22 -3.55
N ALA A 65 3.81 3.47 -3.06
CA ALA A 65 3.66 2.62 -1.88
C ALA A 65 4.62 3.05 -0.79
N TYR A 66 4.14 2.99 0.45
CA TYR A 66 4.94 3.34 1.62
C TYR A 66 5.85 2.17 2.02
N ILE A 67 7.09 2.48 2.37
CA ILE A 67 8.05 1.50 2.86
C ILE A 67 8.04 1.58 4.40
N PRO A 68 7.40 0.61 5.09
CA PRO A 68 7.29 0.68 6.54
C PRO A 68 8.58 0.29 7.26
N GLY A 69 8.73 0.76 8.48
CA GLY A 69 9.84 0.42 9.34
C GLY A 69 11.04 1.36 9.18
N ILE A 70 12.13 1.01 9.84
CA ILE A 70 13.36 1.80 9.82
C ILE A 70 14.31 1.25 8.78
N GLY A 71 14.68 2.10 7.81
CA GLY A 71 15.62 1.73 6.77
C GLY A 71 15.07 0.71 5.79
N HIS A 72 15.70 0.59 4.65
CA HIS A 72 15.35 -0.40 3.62
C HIS A 72 16.54 -0.61 2.69
N ASN A 73 16.45 -1.68 1.89
CA ASN A 73 17.45 -2.00 0.87
C ASN A 73 16.92 -1.84 -0.55
N LEU A 74 15.76 -1.21 -0.71
CA LEU A 74 15.11 -1.10 -2.01
C LEU A 74 15.80 -0.07 -2.89
N GLN A 75 15.82 -0.35 -4.19
CA GLN A 75 16.37 0.52 -5.21
C GLN A 75 15.57 0.34 -6.49
N GLU A 76 15.88 1.11 -7.51
CA GLU A 76 15.25 0.97 -8.82
C GLU A 76 15.39 -0.47 -9.32
N HIS A 77 14.31 -0.99 -9.91
CA HIS A 77 14.18 -2.38 -10.41
C HIS A 77 14.07 -3.46 -9.34
N SER A 78 13.98 -3.10 -8.05
CA SER A 78 13.69 -4.10 -7.00
C SER A 78 12.27 -4.64 -7.15
N VAL A 79 12.12 -5.95 -7.01
CA VAL A 79 10.81 -6.60 -7.03
C VAL A 79 10.22 -6.59 -5.63
N VAL A 80 8.99 -6.11 -5.50
CA VAL A 80 8.32 -5.97 -4.20
C VAL A 80 6.90 -6.51 -4.27
N LEU A 81 6.35 -6.79 -3.10
CA LEU A 81 4.96 -7.17 -2.95
C LEU A 81 4.25 -6.05 -2.18
N ILE A 82 3.15 -5.57 -2.71
CA ILE A 82 2.40 -4.48 -2.05
C ILE A 82 1.04 -4.99 -1.56
N ARG A 83 0.52 -4.32 -0.54
CA ARG A 83 -0.81 -4.55 0.01
C ARG A 83 -1.56 -3.23 0.12
N GLY A 84 -2.86 -3.32 0.30
CA GLY A 84 -3.66 -2.14 0.60
C GLY A 84 -3.33 -1.57 1.97
N GLY A 85 -3.71 -0.35 2.19
CA GLY A 85 -3.48 0.37 3.43
C GLY A 85 -2.96 1.77 3.14
N ARG A 86 -3.80 2.75 3.45
CA ARG A 86 -3.47 4.15 3.21
C ARG A 86 -2.56 4.68 4.32
N VAL A 87 -1.65 5.56 3.94
CA VAL A 87 -0.89 6.37 4.89
C VAL A 87 -1.59 7.73 4.97
N LYS A 88 -2.26 7.99 6.08
CA LYS A 88 -3.03 9.22 6.28
C LYS A 88 -2.16 10.46 6.17
N ASP A 89 -0.93 10.35 6.61
CA ASP A 89 0.05 11.42 6.66
C ASP A 89 0.60 11.83 5.28
N LEU A 90 0.46 10.94 4.30
CA LEU A 90 1.03 11.14 2.97
C LEU A 90 -0.11 11.17 1.94
N PRO A 91 -0.23 12.27 1.17
CA PRO A 91 -1.28 12.35 0.15
C PRO A 91 -1.00 11.40 -1.01
N GLY A 92 -2.04 10.69 -1.45
CA GLY A 92 -1.96 9.78 -2.60
C GLY A 92 -1.27 8.45 -2.33
N VAL A 93 -0.84 8.18 -1.12
CA VAL A 93 -0.22 6.89 -0.77
C VAL A 93 -1.28 5.98 -0.18
N ARG A 94 -1.72 4.99 -0.97
CA ARG A 94 -2.80 4.06 -0.62
C ARG A 94 -2.33 2.64 -0.38
N TYR A 95 -1.04 2.40 -0.47
CA TYR A 95 -0.48 1.04 -0.45
C TYR A 95 0.76 1.01 0.42
N HIS A 96 1.09 -0.19 0.90
CA HIS A 96 2.30 -0.46 1.68
C HIS A 96 3.09 -1.57 1.01
N ILE A 97 4.40 -1.47 1.06
CA ILE A 97 5.28 -2.55 0.66
C ILE A 97 5.40 -3.54 1.82
N ILE A 98 5.25 -4.84 1.53
CA ILE A 98 5.38 -5.88 2.54
C ILE A 98 6.87 -6.17 2.76
N ARG A 99 7.34 -5.98 4.00
CA ARG A 99 8.72 -6.24 4.36
C ARG A 99 8.98 -7.74 4.52
N GLY A 100 10.18 -8.17 4.16
CA GLY A 100 10.58 -9.57 4.30
C GLY A 100 10.16 -10.47 3.13
N THR A 101 9.64 -9.88 2.05
CA THR A 101 9.24 -10.62 0.84
C THR A 101 9.96 -10.06 -0.37
N LYS A 102 10.17 -10.92 -1.37
CA LYS A 102 10.86 -10.55 -2.62
C LYS A 102 12.19 -9.85 -2.30
N ASP A 103 12.43 -8.68 -2.90
CA ASP A 103 13.67 -7.94 -2.68
C ASP A 103 13.66 -7.04 -1.46
N ALA A 104 12.53 -6.91 -0.78
CA ALA A 104 12.42 -6.09 0.44
C ALA A 104 12.80 -6.92 1.67
N LEU A 105 13.95 -6.62 2.25
CA LEU A 105 14.38 -7.27 3.47
C LEU A 105 13.54 -6.82 4.67
N GLY A 106 13.48 -7.65 5.70
CA GLY A 106 12.82 -7.29 6.95
C GLY A 106 13.58 -6.20 7.69
N VAL A 107 12.93 -5.61 8.67
CA VAL A 107 13.54 -4.59 9.52
C VAL A 107 14.54 -5.25 10.48
N GLU A 108 15.77 -4.79 10.48
CA GLU A 108 16.83 -5.34 11.34
C GLU A 108 16.60 -4.97 12.81
N ASP A 109 17.02 -5.87 13.69
CA ASP A 109 17.00 -5.67 15.15
C ASP A 109 15.62 -5.39 15.74
N ARG A 110 14.58 -5.75 15.02
CA ARG A 110 13.23 -5.56 15.50
C ARG A 110 12.80 -6.74 16.38
N LYS A 111 12.33 -6.45 17.57
CA LYS A 111 11.95 -7.47 18.56
C LYS A 111 10.44 -7.58 18.77
N ARG A 112 9.69 -6.52 18.47
CA ARG A 112 8.23 -6.46 18.64
C ARG A 112 7.55 -6.21 17.29
N GLY A 113 6.38 -6.80 17.09
CA GLY A 113 5.63 -6.65 15.85
C GLY A 113 6.38 -7.16 14.64
N ARG A 114 7.17 -8.20 14.80
CA ARG A 114 8.06 -8.72 13.75
C ARG A 114 7.34 -9.13 12.49
N SER A 115 6.17 -9.73 12.63
CA SER A 115 5.40 -10.17 11.48
C SER A 115 4.96 -9.02 10.58
N LYS A 116 4.73 -7.85 11.14
CA LYS A 116 4.34 -6.67 10.37
C LYS A 116 5.49 -6.08 9.56
N TYR A 117 6.74 -6.35 9.97
CA TYR A 117 7.92 -5.76 9.35
C TYR A 117 8.89 -6.80 8.81
N GLY A 118 8.43 -8.03 8.68
CA GLY A 118 9.21 -9.10 8.06
C GLY A 118 10.46 -9.50 8.83
N ALA A 119 10.52 -9.26 10.13
CA ALA A 119 11.68 -9.61 10.94
C ALA A 119 11.61 -11.06 11.40
N LYS A 120 12.72 -11.75 11.35
CA LYS A 120 12.84 -13.13 11.82
C LYS A 120 12.93 -13.17 13.34
N ARG A 121 12.59 -14.33 13.91
CA ARG A 121 12.73 -14.55 15.36
C ARG A 121 14.18 -14.33 15.77
N PRO A 122 14.45 -13.52 16.82
CA PRO A 122 15.82 -13.35 17.30
C PRO A 122 16.37 -14.69 17.79
N LYS A 123 17.61 -14.96 17.45
CA LYS A 123 18.29 -16.12 18.02
C LYS A 123 18.65 -15.84 19.47
N ALA A 124 18.33 -16.78 20.33
CA ALA A 124 18.65 -16.67 21.74
C ALA A 124 20.15 -16.73 21.97
#